data_0bd872eec34da5ea15e175666b33ae1d
#
_entry.id   0bd872eec34da5ea15e175666b33ae1d
#
_cell.length_a   1.000
_cell.length_b   1.000
_cell.length_c   1.000
_cell.angle_alpha   90.00
_cell.angle_beta   90.00
_cell.angle_gamma   90.00
#
_symmetry.space_group_name_H-M   'P 1'
#
loop_
_entity.id
_entity.type
_entity.pdbx_description
1 polymer ?
#
loop_
_entity_poly.entity_id
_entity_poly.type
_entity_poly.pdbx_seq_one_letter_code
_entity_poly.pdbx_strand_id
1 'polypeptide(L)'
;MPVCGQGFSLRALYSNCLKNIQSKGTTEMADKKVTGFVKLQIPAGAANPAPPVGPALGAQGVNIMQFCQAFNAATQDQSGTIVPVEITIYEDKTFDFVCKTPPAAFLIKEKLGLKSGSGVPQIKKVGELNEQQLREIAEIKMPDLNANTIEAAMEIVAGTARSMGVTIEGRAPKKEYQMTRRLQAILQGEDTPAE
;
A
#
# COMPACT_ATOMS: atom_id res chain seq x y z
N MET A 1 -31.09 22.33 20.19
CA MET A 1 -30.68 20.98 19.78
C MET A 1 -29.27 21.11 19.22
N PRO A 2 -28.23 20.62 19.90
CA PRO A 2 -26.88 20.67 19.36
C PRO A 2 -26.60 19.41 18.55
N VAL A 3 -26.26 19.57 17.29
CA VAL A 3 -25.78 18.51 16.41
C VAL A 3 -24.31 18.23 16.75
N CYS A 4 -24.08 17.13 17.45
CA CYS A 4 -22.75 16.68 17.80
C CYS A 4 -22.13 15.99 16.58
N GLY A 5 -21.29 16.72 15.84
CA GLY A 5 -20.42 16.18 14.81
C GLY A 5 -19.27 15.44 15.47
N GLN A 6 -19.37 14.13 15.64
CA GLN A 6 -18.25 13.31 16.07
C GLN A 6 -17.40 12.99 14.84
N GLY A 7 -16.36 13.81 14.65
CA GLY A 7 -15.25 13.47 13.75
C GLY A 7 -14.48 12.28 14.33
N PHE A 8 -14.81 11.09 13.87
CA PHE A 8 -14.02 9.89 14.17
C PHE A 8 -12.65 10.05 13.50
N SER A 9 -11.65 10.34 14.32
CA SER A 9 -10.26 10.41 13.87
C SER A 9 -9.80 9.01 13.47
N LEU A 10 -9.55 8.81 12.18
CA LEU A 10 -8.92 7.61 11.60
C LEU A 10 -7.65 7.17 12.35
N ARG A 11 -6.97 8.10 13.01
CA ARG A 11 -5.79 7.88 13.83
C ARG A 11 -6.04 6.94 15.03
N ALA A 12 -7.25 6.96 15.61
CA ALA A 12 -7.61 6.09 16.74
C ALA A 12 -7.83 4.65 16.29
N LEU A 13 -8.36 4.43 15.10
CA LEU A 13 -8.61 3.09 14.55
C LEU A 13 -7.30 2.35 14.23
N TYR A 14 -6.33 3.05 13.64
CA TYR A 14 -5.01 2.47 13.33
C TYR A 14 -4.19 2.14 14.59
N SER A 15 -4.30 2.97 15.63
CA SER A 15 -3.61 2.74 16.91
C SER A 15 -4.12 1.49 17.65
N ASN A 16 -5.40 1.17 17.53
CA ASN A 16 -6.00 -0.02 18.16
C ASN A 16 -5.65 -1.31 17.43
N CYS A 17 -5.49 -1.26 16.10
CA CYS A 17 -5.07 -2.42 15.33
C CYS A 17 -3.64 -2.87 15.71
N LEU A 18 -2.72 -1.93 15.89
CA LEU A 18 -1.35 -2.21 16.32
C LEU A 18 -1.27 -2.78 17.75
N LYS A 19 -2.15 -2.35 18.66
CA LYS A 19 -2.18 -2.86 20.04
C LYS A 19 -2.78 -4.26 20.16
N ASN A 20 -3.71 -4.62 19.29
CA ASN A 20 -4.37 -5.91 19.33
C ASN A 20 -3.53 -7.05 18.73
N ILE A 21 -2.51 -6.72 17.92
CA ILE A 21 -1.58 -7.69 17.33
C ILE A 21 -0.53 -8.15 18.35
N GLN A 22 -0.21 -7.32 19.35
CA GLN A 22 0.81 -7.65 20.36
C GLN A 22 0.30 -8.52 21.52
N SER A 23 -1.00 -8.80 21.65
CA SER A 23 -1.57 -9.45 22.84
C SER A 23 -1.95 -10.93 22.68
N LYS A 24 -1.73 -11.55 21.52
CA LYS A 24 -2.02 -12.99 21.33
C LYS A 24 -0.86 -13.69 20.65
N GLY A 25 0.11 -14.13 21.45
CA GLY A 25 1.15 -15.02 20.91
C GLY A 25 2.50 -15.00 21.60
N THR A 26 2.55 -14.69 22.90
CA THR A 26 3.76 -15.00 23.68
C THR A 26 3.64 -16.43 24.18
N THR A 27 3.88 -17.39 23.30
CA THR A 27 4.10 -18.78 23.69
C THR A 27 5.36 -19.25 22.96
N GLU A 28 6.43 -19.42 23.74
CA GLU A 28 7.67 -20.15 23.46
C GLU A 28 8.25 -19.98 22.05
N MET A 29 9.18 -19.04 21.93
CA MET A 29 10.12 -18.97 20.82
C MET A 29 11.15 -20.11 21.00
N ALA A 30 10.76 -21.34 20.71
CA ALA A 30 11.70 -22.32 20.23
C ALA A 30 12.18 -21.81 18.87
N ASP A 31 13.49 -21.92 18.57
CA ASP A 31 14.12 -21.50 17.31
C ASP A 31 13.53 -22.25 16.12
N LYS A 32 12.33 -21.86 15.69
CA LYS A 32 11.67 -22.44 14.51
C LYS A 32 12.38 -21.90 13.28
N LYS A 33 12.96 -22.81 12.52
CA LYS A 33 13.60 -22.44 11.26
C LYS A 33 12.57 -21.94 10.26
N VAL A 34 12.83 -20.75 9.71
CA VAL A 34 12.00 -20.14 8.66
C VAL A 34 12.29 -20.85 7.34
N THR A 35 11.25 -21.40 6.72
CA THR A 35 11.32 -22.08 5.42
C THR A 35 11.02 -21.16 4.27
N GLY A 36 10.09 -20.22 4.45
CA GLY A 36 9.65 -19.31 3.39
C GLY A 36 9.15 -17.98 3.90
N PHE A 37 9.19 -17.00 2.99
CA PHE A 37 8.69 -15.67 3.22
C PHE A 37 7.82 -15.23 2.04
N VAL A 38 6.57 -14.88 2.29
CA VAL A 38 5.61 -14.53 1.26
C VAL A 38 5.02 -13.15 1.53
N LYS A 39 5.03 -12.29 0.51
CA LYS A 39 4.42 -10.95 0.58
C LYS A 39 3.24 -10.89 -0.36
N LEU A 40 2.08 -10.53 0.15
CA LEU A 40 0.82 -10.45 -0.61
C LEU A 40 0.11 -9.13 -0.34
N GLN A 41 -0.72 -8.71 -1.30
CA GLN A 41 -1.66 -7.61 -1.15
C GLN A 41 -3.07 -8.17 -1.26
N ILE A 42 -3.84 -8.07 -0.18
CA ILE A 42 -5.16 -8.68 -0.08
C ILE A 42 -6.15 -7.61 0.37
N PRO A 43 -7.36 -7.57 -0.20
CA PRO A 43 -8.41 -6.69 0.30
C PRO A 43 -8.80 -7.11 1.72
N ALA A 44 -8.89 -6.13 2.62
CA ALA A 44 -9.23 -6.33 4.02
C ALA A 44 -10.64 -6.94 4.16
N GLY A 45 -10.78 -7.91 5.05
CA GLY A 45 -12.03 -8.61 5.32
C GLY A 45 -12.54 -9.53 4.21
N ALA A 46 -11.85 -9.63 3.08
CA ALA A 46 -12.27 -10.40 1.90
C ALA A 46 -11.21 -11.38 1.39
N ALA A 47 -10.36 -11.89 2.29
CA ALA A 47 -9.40 -12.92 1.92
C ALA A 47 -10.12 -14.21 1.53
N ASN A 48 -9.79 -14.71 0.33
CA ASN A 48 -10.37 -15.89 -0.27
C ASN A 48 -9.23 -16.84 -0.73
N PRO A 49 -9.42 -18.17 -0.71
CA PRO A 49 -8.48 -19.15 -1.27
C PRO A 49 -8.18 -18.99 -2.77
N ALA A 50 -8.96 -18.17 -3.48
CA ALA A 50 -8.72 -17.85 -4.87
C ALA A 50 -7.37 -17.13 -5.09
N PRO A 51 -6.83 -17.08 -6.33
CA PRO A 51 -5.65 -16.28 -6.62
C PRO A 51 -5.83 -14.80 -6.15
N PRO A 52 -4.81 -14.19 -5.51
CA PRO A 52 -3.41 -14.60 -5.46
C PRO A 52 -3.01 -15.46 -4.24
N VAL A 53 -3.89 -15.67 -3.26
CA VAL A 53 -3.57 -16.31 -1.97
C VAL A 53 -3.28 -17.81 -2.13
N GLY A 54 -4.17 -18.50 -2.89
CA GLY A 54 -4.10 -19.95 -3.06
C GLY A 54 -2.76 -20.46 -3.59
N PRO A 55 -2.30 -20.01 -4.76
CA PRO A 55 -1.03 -20.46 -5.32
C PRO A 55 0.18 -20.10 -4.45
N ALA A 56 0.17 -18.93 -3.83
CA ALA A 56 1.31 -18.43 -3.03
C ALA A 56 1.51 -19.23 -1.73
N LEU A 57 0.43 -19.53 -1.01
CA LEU A 57 0.49 -20.32 0.23
C LEU A 57 0.47 -21.82 -0.05
N GLY A 58 -0.21 -22.27 -1.11
CA GLY A 58 -0.27 -23.65 -1.52
C GLY A 58 1.10 -24.23 -1.89
N ALA A 59 1.94 -23.45 -2.57
CA ALA A 59 3.31 -23.83 -2.89
C ALA A 59 4.16 -24.10 -1.63
N GLN A 60 3.83 -23.48 -0.50
CA GLN A 60 4.51 -23.62 0.77
C GLN A 60 3.85 -24.67 1.70
N GLY A 61 2.74 -25.26 1.29
CA GLY A 61 2.05 -26.30 2.05
C GLY A 61 1.35 -25.82 3.33
N VAL A 62 1.02 -24.52 3.41
CA VAL A 62 0.33 -23.90 4.55
C VAL A 62 -1.19 -24.06 4.41
N ASN A 63 -1.90 -24.13 5.54
CA ASN A 63 -3.36 -24.20 5.56
C ASN A 63 -3.99 -22.85 5.18
N ILE A 64 -4.45 -22.75 3.94
CA ILE A 64 -5.01 -21.52 3.34
C ILE A 64 -6.27 -21.08 4.08
N MET A 65 -7.15 -22.00 4.48
CA MET A 65 -8.40 -21.68 5.15
C MET A 65 -8.18 -21.02 6.51
N GLN A 66 -7.22 -21.57 7.27
CA GLN A 66 -6.87 -21.02 8.58
C GLN A 66 -6.28 -19.62 8.45
N PHE A 67 -5.44 -19.38 7.44
CA PHE A 67 -4.90 -18.06 7.14
C PHE A 67 -6.03 -17.07 6.80
N CYS A 68 -6.93 -17.44 5.88
CA CYS A 68 -8.04 -16.55 5.48
C CYS A 68 -8.93 -16.16 6.66
N GLN A 69 -9.24 -17.11 7.55
CA GLN A 69 -10.04 -16.85 8.75
C GLN A 69 -9.33 -15.89 9.71
N ALA A 70 -8.04 -16.15 10.00
CA ALA A 70 -7.24 -15.32 10.89
C ALA A 70 -7.05 -13.90 10.33
N PHE A 71 -6.76 -13.78 9.04
CA PHE A 71 -6.61 -12.49 8.35
C PHE A 71 -7.92 -11.71 8.33
N ASN A 72 -9.03 -12.33 7.95
CA ASN A 72 -10.34 -11.66 7.92
C ASN A 72 -10.76 -11.20 9.31
N ALA A 73 -10.50 -11.98 10.35
CA ALA A 73 -10.76 -11.58 11.73
C ALA A 73 -9.90 -10.37 12.16
N ALA A 74 -8.64 -10.32 11.72
CA ALA A 74 -7.71 -9.23 12.06
C ALA A 74 -7.97 -7.93 11.29
N THR A 75 -8.64 -8.01 10.12
CA THR A 75 -8.81 -6.87 9.20
C THR A 75 -10.27 -6.43 9.01
N GLN A 76 -11.20 -6.88 9.87
CA GLN A 76 -12.62 -6.52 9.77
C GLN A 76 -12.86 -5.00 9.83
N ASP A 77 -12.09 -4.31 10.65
CA ASP A 77 -12.23 -2.86 10.86
C ASP A 77 -11.80 -2.02 9.64
N GLN A 78 -11.06 -2.61 8.69
CA GLN A 78 -10.49 -1.93 7.53
C GLN A 78 -11.12 -2.36 6.20
N SER A 79 -12.34 -2.85 6.23
CA SER A 79 -13.06 -3.36 5.05
C SER A 79 -13.00 -2.36 3.88
N GLY A 80 -12.62 -2.87 2.69
CA GLY A 80 -12.52 -2.07 1.46
C GLY A 80 -11.14 -1.50 1.16
N THR A 81 -10.18 -1.57 2.09
CA THR A 81 -8.79 -1.17 1.83
C THR A 81 -7.94 -2.37 1.39
N ILE A 82 -6.88 -2.10 0.63
CA ILE A 82 -5.88 -3.13 0.30
C ILE A 82 -4.82 -3.13 1.40
N VAL A 83 -4.66 -4.28 2.06
CA VAL A 83 -3.67 -4.44 3.12
C VAL A 83 -2.52 -5.32 2.62
N PRO A 84 -1.27 -4.82 2.65
CA PRO A 84 -0.09 -5.63 2.42
C PRO A 84 0.17 -6.52 3.63
N VAL A 85 0.42 -7.80 3.39
CA VAL A 85 0.70 -8.79 4.42
C VAL A 85 2.05 -9.45 4.16
N GLU A 86 2.87 -9.53 5.17
CA GLU A 86 4.09 -10.32 5.18
C GLU A 86 3.85 -11.57 5.99
N ILE A 87 4.01 -12.73 5.36
CA ILE A 87 3.76 -14.05 5.96
C ILE A 87 5.09 -14.76 6.07
N THR A 88 5.45 -15.12 7.30
CA THR A 88 6.61 -15.95 7.60
C THR A 88 6.15 -17.39 7.81
N ILE A 89 6.76 -18.34 7.12
CA ILE A 89 6.40 -19.75 7.15
C ILE A 89 7.55 -20.54 7.76
N TYR A 90 7.21 -21.43 8.69
CA TYR A 90 8.16 -22.27 9.41
C TYR A 90 8.15 -23.71 8.86
N GLU A 91 9.19 -24.50 9.23
CA GLU A 91 9.30 -25.94 8.85
C GLU A 91 8.10 -26.76 9.30
N ASP A 92 7.49 -26.40 10.43
CA ASP A 92 6.29 -27.03 10.99
C ASP A 92 5.01 -26.74 10.19
N LYS A 93 5.09 -26.05 9.03
CA LYS A 93 3.95 -25.55 8.26
C LYS A 93 3.05 -24.58 9.05
N THR A 94 3.53 -24.09 10.18
CA THR A 94 2.91 -22.97 10.90
C THR A 94 3.30 -21.67 10.22
N PHE A 95 2.48 -20.64 10.38
CA PHE A 95 2.73 -19.33 9.79
C PHE A 95 2.48 -18.23 10.81
N ASP A 96 3.26 -17.17 10.69
CA ASP A 96 2.99 -15.89 11.32
C ASP A 96 2.77 -14.83 10.23
N PHE A 97 1.87 -13.89 10.46
CA PHE A 97 1.62 -12.82 9.51
C PHE A 97 1.62 -11.46 10.18
N VAL A 98 2.16 -10.49 9.46
CA VAL A 98 2.18 -9.08 9.87
C VAL A 98 1.43 -8.26 8.84
N CYS A 99 0.37 -7.58 9.27
CA CYS A 99 -0.36 -6.64 8.43
C CYS A 99 0.34 -5.29 8.45
N LYS A 100 0.61 -4.73 7.26
CA LYS A 100 1.18 -3.39 7.10
C LYS A 100 0.12 -2.37 6.75
N THR A 101 0.48 -1.10 6.82
CA THR A 101 -0.40 -0.01 6.40
C THR A 101 -0.68 -0.08 4.89
N PRO A 102 -1.83 0.42 4.42
CA PRO A 102 -2.18 0.38 3.00
C PRO A 102 -1.08 0.96 2.10
N PRO A 103 -0.91 0.46 0.87
CA PRO A 103 0.11 0.97 -0.05
C PRO A 103 -0.11 2.47 -0.32
N ALA A 104 0.99 3.25 -0.35
CA ALA A 104 0.91 4.69 -0.63
C ALA A 104 0.20 4.99 -1.95
N ALA A 105 0.41 4.15 -2.97
CA ALA A 105 -0.27 4.26 -4.25
C ALA A 105 -1.80 4.10 -4.15
N PHE A 106 -2.27 3.26 -3.23
CA PHE A 106 -3.71 3.09 -2.97
C PHE A 106 -4.28 4.34 -2.28
N LEU A 107 -3.62 4.83 -1.24
CA LEU A 107 -4.04 6.03 -0.51
C LEU A 107 -4.09 7.27 -1.41
N ILE A 108 -3.11 7.44 -2.30
CA ILE A 108 -3.09 8.52 -3.29
C ILE A 108 -4.29 8.42 -4.24
N LYS A 109 -4.58 7.22 -4.76
CA LYS A 109 -5.74 7.01 -5.64
C LYS A 109 -7.06 7.28 -4.94
N GLU A 110 -7.19 6.85 -3.71
CA GLU A 110 -8.37 7.07 -2.89
C GLU A 110 -8.62 8.56 -2.62
N LYS A 111 -7.58 9.30 -2.23
CA LYS A 111 -7.68 10.76 -1.97
C LYS A 111 -8.02 11.56 -3.23
N LEU A 112 -7.56 11.15 -4.39
CA LEU A 112 -7.81 11.81 -5.67
C LEU A 112 -9.02 11.24 -6.43
N GLY A 113 -9.64 10.16 -5.96
CA GLY A 113 -10.74 9.47 -6.65
C GLY A 113 -10.33 8.85 -7.99
N LEU A 114 -9.05 8.50 -8.16
CA LEU A 114 -8.52 7.97 -9.40
C LEU A 114 -8.66 6.44 -9.46
N LYS A 115 -9.13 5.93 -10.60
CA LYS A 115 -9.18 4.46 -10.84
C LYS A 115 -7.78 3.87 -11.03
N SER A 116 -6.92 4.56 -11.78
CA SER A 116 -5.56 4.09 -12.06
C SER A 116 -4.60 5.27 -12.22
N GLY A 117 -3.31 5.03 -12.03
CA GLY A 117 -2.25 5.99 -12.35
C GLY A 117 -2.02 6.12 -13.85
N SER A 118 -1.14 7.04 -14.24
CA SER A 118 -0.74 7.26 -15.63
C SER A 118 0.13 6.11 -16.16
N GLY A 119 -0.14 5.69 -17.39
CA GLY A 119 0.76 4.76 -18.11
C GLY A 119 2.09 5.41 -18.52
N VAL A 120 2.10 6.74 -18.71
CA VAL A 120 3.30 7.52 -19.05
C VAL A 120 3.39 8.71 -18.10
N PRO A 121 3.85 8.49 -16.85
CA PRO A 121 3.80 9.50 -15.78
C PRO A 121 4.69 10.71 -16.02
N GLN A 122 5.67 10.60 -16.88
CA GLN A 122 6.57 11.71 -17.24
C GLN A 122 5.87 12.77 -18.08
N ILE A 123 4.96 12.36 -18.95
CA ILE A 123 4.31 13.21 -19.95
C ILE A 123 2.86 13.50 -19.54
N LYS A 124 2.11 12.43 -19.21
CA LYS A 124 0.69 12.52 -18.90
C LYS A 124 0.48 12.61 -17.40
N LYS A 125 0.08 13.78 -16.89
CA LYS A 125 -0.33 13.97 -15.51
C LYS A 125 -1.82 13.63 -15.37
N VAL A 126 -2.17 12.95 -14.28
CA VAL A 126 -3.54 12.41 -14.03
C VAL A 126 -4.25 13.16 -12.92
N GLY A 127 -3.51 13.85 -12.08
CA GLY A 127 -4.07 14.58 -10.95
C GLY A 127 -3.04 15.42 -10.24
N GLU A 128 -3.53 16.24 -9.32
CA GLU A 128 -2.73 17.12 -8.49
C GLU A 128 -3.07 16.86 -7.01
N LEU A 129 -2.04 16.68 -6.19
CA LEU A 129 -2.16 16.41 -4.77
C LEU A 129 -1.79 17.65 -3.98
N ASN A 130 -2.67 18.05 -3.06
CA ASN A 130 -2.41 19.16 -2.14
C ASN A 130 -1.38 18.72 -1.08
N GLU A 131 -0.58 19.66 -0.57
CA GLU A 131 0.42 19.40 0.47
C GLU A 131 -0.20 18.87 1.76
N GLN A 132 -1.40 19.30 2.13
CA GLN A 132 -2.13 18.79 3.28
C GLN A 132 -2.50 17.30 3.13
N GLN A 133 -3.02 16.92 1.96
CA GLN A 133 -3.34 15.52 1.65
C GLN A 133 -2.09 14.64 1.65
N LEU A 134 -0.97 15.17 1.13
CA LEU A 134 0.32 14.49 1.16
C LEU A 134 0.77 14.23 2.60
N ARG A 135 0.59 15.20 3.49
CA ARG A 135 0.93 15.09 4.91
C ARG A 135 0.07 14.03 5.61
N GLU A 136 -1.23 14.01 5.37
CA GLU A 136 -2.13 12.98 5.93
C GLU A 136 -1.71 11.57 5.52
N ILE A 137 -1.37 11.38 4.24
CA ILE A 137 -0.88 10.08 3.74
C ILE A 137 0.45 9.70 4.40
N ALA A 138 1.36 10.66 4.56
CA ALA A 138 2.64 10.45 5.21
C ALA A 138 2.47 10.06 6.70
N GLU A 139 1.55 10.69 7.42
CA GLU A 139 1.22 10.35 8.81
C GLU A 139 0.68 8.92 8.97
N ILE A 140 -0.22 8.50 8.07
CA ILE A 140 -0.75 7.12 8.06
C ILE A 140 0.38 6.12 7.80
N LYS A 141 1.31 6.48 6.94
CA LYS A 141 2.38 5.58 6.48
C LYS A 141 3.62 5.58 7.38
N MET A 142 3.77 6.56 8.29
CA MET A 142 4.93 6.69 9.19
C MET A 142 5.39 5.40 9.87
N PRO A 143 4.48 4.53 10.39
CA PRO A 143 4.90 3.29 11.07
C PRO A 143 5.68 2.32 10.18
N ASP A 144 5.44 2.34 8.86
CA ASP A 144 6.07 1.43 7.90
C ASP A 144 7.25 2.05 7.17
N LEU A 145 7.42 3.38 7.26
CA LEU A 145 8.48 4.10 6.57
C LEU A 145 9.73 4.20 7.45
N ASN A 146 10.88 4.12 6.82
CA ASN A 146 12.16 4.43 7.45
C ASN A 146 12.44 5.95 7.38
N ALA A 147 11.55 6.74 8.00
CA ALA A 147 11.64 8.19 8.04
C ALA A 147 11.60 8.67 9.49
N ASN A 148 12.56 9.51 9.88
CA ASN A 148 12.62 10.07 11.22
C ASN A 148 11.72 11.29 11.40
N THR A 149 11.40 12.00 10.30
CA THR A 149 10.59 13.21 10.30
C THR A 149 9.42 13.08 9.31
N ILE A 150 8.33 13.80 9.58
CA ILE A 150 7.17 13.83 8.70
C ILE A 150 7.54 14.39 7.31
N GLU A 151 8.45 15.36 7.26
CA GLU A 151 8.92 15.94 6.00
C GLU A 151 9.65 14.91 5.14
N ALA A 152 10.50 14.07 5.74
CA ALA A 152 11.15 12.97 5.03
C ALA A 152 10.14 11.94 4.52
N ALA A 153 9.11 11.62 5.32
CA ALA A 153 8.03 10.75 4.90
C ALA A 153 7.23 11.33 3.73
N MET A 154 6.94 12.64 3.77
CA MET A 154 6.29 13.36 2.67
C MET A 154 7.11 13.28 1.38
N GLU A 155 8.45 13.37 1.44
CA GLU A 155 9.32 13.22 0.26
C GLU A 155 9.24 11.81 -0.35
N ILE A 156 9.18 10.78 0.49
CA ILE A 156 9.03 9.38 0.03
C ILE A 156 7.69 9.20 -0.67
N VAL A 157 6.60 9.69 -0.07
CA VAL A 157 5.26 9.62 -0.67
C VAL A 157 5.18 10.46 -1.95
N ALA A 158 5.83 11.65 -1.97
CA ALA A 158 5.92 12.51 -3.15
C ALA A 158 6.64 11.80 -4.32
N GLY A 159 7.66 11.00 -4.03
CA GLY A 159 8.31 10.15 -5.02
C GLY A 159 7.35 9.13 -5.64
N THR A 160 6.50 8.51 -4.80
CA THR A 160 5.46 7.56 -5.26
C THR A 160 4.40 8.27 -6.10
N ALA A 161 3.91 9.44 -5.68
CA ALA A 161 2.94 10.25 -6.43
C ALA A 161 3.48 10.61 -7.83
N ARG A 162 4.75 11.03 -7.90
CA ARG A 162 5.42 11.34 -9.17
C ARG A 162 5.48 10.13 -10.09
N SER A 163 5.78 8.94 -9.57
CA SER A 163 5.82 7.70 -10.37
C SER A 163 4.45 7.31 -10.94
N MET A 164 3.36 7.78 -10.33
CA MET A 164 1.99 7.58 -10.78
C MET A 164 1.49 8.68 -11.74
N GLY A 165 2.29 9.71 -11.98
CA GLY A 165 1.90 10.86 -12.80
C GLY A 165 1.03 11.87 -12.06
N VAL A 166 1.12 11.92 -10.73
CA VAL A 166 0.45 12.93 -9.89
C VAL A 166 1.45 14.04 -9.59
N THR A 167 1.04 15.29 -9.83
CA THR A 167 1.78 16.50 -9.44
C THR A 167 1.45 16.88 -8.00
N ILE A 168 2.34 17.60 -7.36
CA ILE A 168 2.14 18.10 -6.00
C ILE A 168 2.13 19.61 -6.08
N GLU A 169 1.11 20.22 -5.50
CA GLU A 169 0.96 21.66 -5.42
C GLU A 169 2.16 22.28 -4.69
N GLY A 170 2.74 23.34 -5.28
CA GLY A 170 3.90 24.03 -4.71
C GLY A 170 5.26 23.35 -4.89
N ARG A 171 5.33 22.15 -5.47
CA ARG A 171 6.60 21.45 -5.75
C ARG A 171 6.86 21.34 -7.23
N ALA A 172 7.81 22.14 -7.72
CA ALA A 172 8.26 22.04 -9.11
C ALA A 172 8.86 20.63 -9.38
N PRO A 173 8.64 20.06 -10.57
CA PRO A 173 9.29 18.81 -10.96
C PRO A 173 10.81 18.98 -10.90
N LYS A 174 11.51 18.10 -10.18
CA LYS A 174 12.98 18.21 -9.95
C LYS A 174 13.82 18.24 -11.23
N LYS A 175 13.28 17.79 -12.37
CA LYS A 175 13.87 17.91 -13.71
C LYS A 175 12.74 17.97 -14.71
N GLU A 176 12.72 18.99 -15.54
CA GLU A 176 11.91 19.02 -16.74
C GLU A 176 12.46 17.92 -17.67
N TYR A 177 11.61 16.93 -17.94
CA TYR A 177 12.00 15.85 -18.85
C TYR A 177 12.06 16.41 -20.27
N GLN A 178 13.26 16.57 -20.80
CA GLN A 178 13.43 16.90 -22.21
C GLN A 178 12.91 15.71 -23.03
N MET A 179 11.74 15.90 -23.61
CA MET A 179 11.15 14.91 -24.52
C MET A 179 12.08 14.68 -25.70
N THR A 180 12.56 13.45 -25.84
CA THR A 180 13.27 13.03 -27.05
C THR A 180 12.32 13.16 -28.24
N ARG A 181 12.83 13.58 -29.42
CA ARG A 181 12.04 13.71 -30.67
C ARG A 181 11.15 12.50 -30.94
N ARG A 182 11.63 11.30 -30.60
CA ARG A 182 10.90 10.04 -30.76
C ARG A 182 9.63 9.95 -29.89
N LEU A 183 9.68 10.45 -28.66
CA LEU A 183 8.51 10.50 -27.77
C LEU A 183 7.50 11.56 -28.22
N GLN A 184 7.97 12.65 -28.78
CA GLN A 184 7.09 13.68 -29.36
C GLN A 184 6.34 13.16 -30.59
N ALA A 185 7.01 12.39 -31.46
CA ALA A 185 6.38 11.75 -32.62
C ALA A 185 5.30 10.73 -32.22
N ILE A 186 5.55 9.91 -31.21
CA ILE A 186 4.55 8.94 -30.68
C ILE A 186 3.32 9.65 -30.11
N LEU A 187 3.48 10.80 -29.47
CA LEU A 187 2.35 11.58 -28.92
C LEU A 187 1.56 12.31 -30.00
N GLN A 188 2.20 12.67 -31.13
CA GLN A 188 1.56 13.32 -32.26
C GLN A 188 0.92 12.33 -33.23
N GLY A 189 1.03 11.01 -32.96
CA GLY A 189 0.43 9.99 -33.80
C GLY A 189 1.15 9.80 -35.15
N GLU A 190 2.36 10.33 -35.29
CA GLU A 190 3.21 10.08 -36.45
C GLU A 190 3.98 8.77 -36.21
N ASP A 191 3.43 7.67 -36.73
CA ASP A 191 4.15 6.41 -36.85
C ASP A 191 5.31 6.61 -37.84
N THR A 192 6.48 6.92 -37.33
CA THR A 192 7.70 6.85 -38.16
C THR A 192 8.05 5.37 -38.32
N PRO A 193 8.04 4.84 -39.54
CA PRO A 193 8.50 3.48 -39.82
C PRO A 193 9.97 3.37 -39.41
N ALA A 194 10.27 2.25 -38.74
CA ALA A 194 11.63 1.89 -38.40
C ALA A 194 12.41 1.64 -39.68
N GLU A 195 13.42 2.47 -39.98
CA GLU A 195 14.54 2.12 -40.82
C GLU A 195 15.60 1.38 -40.01
#